data_8af65b50eb7d2bf6ffab10fbf501cd09
#
_entry.id   8af65b50eb7d2bf6ffab10fbf501cd09
#
_cell.length_a   1.000
_cell.length_b   1.000
_cell.length_c   1.000
_cell.angle_alpha   90.00
_cell.angle_beta   90.00
_cell.angle_gamma   90.00
#
_symmetry.space_group_name_H-M   'P 1'
#
loop_
_entity.id
_entity.type
_entity.pdbx_description
1 polymer ?
#
loop_
_entity_poly.entity_id
_entity_poly.type
_entity_poly.pdbx_seq_one_letter_code
_entity_poly.pdbx_strand_id
1 'polypeptide(L)'
;IPVIYTAVTDPVSAELADKDGEAVGNTTGTSDKLPIKEQLEMIRKMLPDAKKIGIMYTTSEANSVSAIKEYESLVKDYGFTLVKKGISTTADVSLAADDLLSKVDCITNLTDNTVVSSLPTILDKANAKKIPVFGSEIEQVKIGCLAAEGLDYIALGEQTGKMAAQVLKGEKKAEEMNYETIKKPGFYVNKKVASNLGIKVPDELSKSAVESFDEITASKKTDK
;
A
#
# COMPACT_ATOMS: atom_id res chain seq x y z
N ILE A 1 16.22 -27.69 -1.44
CA ILE A 1 14.74 -27.56 -1.52
C ILE A 1 14.45 -26.18 -2.12
N PRO A 2 13.65 -26.06 -3.19
CA PRO A 2 13.25 -24.77 -3.73
C PRO A 2 12.32 -24.05 -2.74
N VAL A 3 12.46 -22.72 -2.67
CA VAL A 3 11.63 -21.83 -1.86
C VAL A 3 10.94 -20.84 -2.79
N ILE A 4 9.61 -20.78 -2.70
CA ILE A 4 8.80 -19.79 -3.44
C ILE A 4 8.16 -18.85 -2.41
N TYR A 5 8.67 -17.63 -2.33
CA TYR A 5 8.10 -16.62 -1.42
C TYR A 5 6.92 -15.88 -2.06
N THR A 6 6.08 -15.28 -1.25
CA THR A 6 4.95 -14.45 -1.70
C THR A 6 4.94 -13.12 -0.96
N ALA A 7 4.59 -12.05 -1.68
CA ALA A 7 4.40 -10.71 -1.11
C ALA A 7 5.61 -10.21 -0.29
N VAL A 8 6.80 -10.34 -0.82
CA VAL A 8 7.99 -9.69 -0.25
C VAL A 8 8.17 -8.35 -0.94
N THR A 9 8.02 -7.25 -0.21
CA THR A 9 7.99 -5.89 -0.80
C THR A 9 9.30 -5.53 -1.50
N ASP A 10 10.44 -5.89 -0.88
CA ASP A 10 11.77 -5.63 -1.43
C ASP A 10 12.64 -6.90 -1.34
N PRO A 11 12.56 -7.79 -2.33
CA PRO A 11 13.34 -9.02 -2.34
C PRO A 11 14.85 -8.81 -2.34
N VAL A 12 15.32 -7.69 -2.88
CA VAL A 12 16.75 -7.35 -2.90
C VAL A 12 17.24 -6.98 -1.51
N SER A 13 16.52 -6.10 -0.81
CA SER A 13 16.85 -5.76 0.58
C SER A 13 16.67 -6.93 1.55
N ALA A 14 15.82 -7.91 1.21
CA ALA A 14 15.63 -9.14 1.96
C ALA A 14 16.64 -10.24 1.62
N GLU A 15 17.62 -9.97 0.73
CA GLU A 15 18.64 -10.91 0.26
C GLU A 15 18.05 -12.18 -0.41
N LEU A 16 16.83 -12.07 -0.97
CA LEU A 16 16.14 -13.14 -1.71
C LEU A 16 16.30 -13.01 -3.23
N ALA A 17 16.74 -11.85 -3.69
CA ALA A 17 17.14 -11.57 -5.06
C ALA A 17 18.38 -10.66 -5.08
N ASP A 18 19.14 -10.71 -6.16
CA ASP A 18 20.23 -9.76 -6.35
C ASP A 18 19.73 -8.40 -6.89
N LYS A 19 20.66 -7.47 -7.11
CA LYS A 19 20.35 -6.11 -7.61
C LYS A 19 19.72 -6.10 -9.01
N ASP A 20 19.90 -7.15 -9.80
CA ASP A 20 19.37 -7.30 -11.16
C ASP A 20 18.04 -8.09 -11.15
N GLY A 21 17.59 -8.52 -9.98
CA GLY A 21 16.34 -9.25 -9.77
C GLY A 21 16.46 -10.76 -9.97
N GLU A 22 17.68 -11.27 -10.13
CA GLU A 22 17.95 -12.69 -10.25
C GLU A 22 17.83 -13.40 -8.90
N ALA A 23 17.50 -14.68 -8.96
CA ALA A 23 17.32 -15.52 -7.78
C ALA A 23 18.62 -15.66 -6.97
N VAL A 24 18.54 -15.53 -5.65
CA VAL A 24 19.63 -15.86 -4.74
C VAL A 24 19.44 -17.28 -4.24
N GLY A 25 20.39 -18.16 -4.58
CA GLY A 25 20.29 -19.59 -4.27
C GLY A 25 19.10 -20.24 -4.97
N ASN A 26 18.35 -21.08 -4.26
CA ASN A 26 17.21 -21.82 -4.82
C ASN A 26 15.87 -21.15 -4.40
N THR A 27 15.79 -19.79 -4.55
CA THR A 27 14.65 -18.99 -4.10
C THR A 27 14.11 -18.12 -5.22
N THR A 28 12.79 -18.02 -5.34
CA THR A 28 12.10 -17.06 -6.21
C THR A 28 10.74 -16.75 -5.60
N GLY A 29 9.95 -15.87 -6.21
CA GLY A 29 8.61 -15.57 -5.70
C GLY A 29 8.01 -14.31 -6.27
N THR A 30 7.11 -13.69 -5.50
CA THR A 30 6.43 -12.47 -5.89
C THR A 30 6.67 -11.34 -4.91
N SER A 31 6.76 -10.12 -5.47
CA SER A 31 6.87 -8.88 -4.70
C SER A 31 5.54 -8.13 -4.73
N ASP A 32 5.16 -7.59 -3.58
CA ASP A 32 4.03 -6.67 -3.40
C ASP A 32 4.50 -5.20 -3.36
N LYS A 33 5.55 -4.88 -4.10
CA LYS A 33 6.04 -3.50 -4.23
C LYS A 33 4.91 -2.55 -4.60
N LEU A 34 4.75 -1.48 -3.82
CA LEU A 34 3.68 -0.51 -4.01
C LEU A 34 3.88 0.33 -5.28
N PRO A 35 2.81 0.64 -6.01
CA PRO A 35 2.83 1.50 -7.20
C PRO A 35 2.83 2.97 -6.78
N ILE A 36 3.95 3.43 -6.20
CA ILE A 36 4.05 4.76 -5.56
C ILE A 36 3.84 5.90 -6.55
N LYS A 37 4.28 5.77 -7.80
CA LYS A 37 4.07 6.78 -8.84
C LYS A 37 2.59 6.97 -9.14
N GLU A 38 1.91 5.86 -9.42
CA GLU A 38 0.47 5.82 -9.71
C GLU A 38 -0.34 6.33 -8.50
N GLN A 39 0.06 5.96 -7.30
CA GLN A 39 -0.54 6.45 -6.06
C GLN A 39 -0.40 7.98 -5.94
N LEU A 40 0.77 8.55 -6.18
CA LEU A 40 0.99 9.99 -6.12
C LEU A 40 0.22 10.74 -7.22
N GLU A 41 0.15 10.19 -8.43
CA GLU A 41 -0.66 10.74 -9.54
C GLU A 41 -2.15 10.74 -9.18
N MET A 42 -2.66 9.65 -8.65
CA MET A 42 -4.04 9.53 -8.21
C MET A 42 -4.36 10.55 -7.10
N ILE A 43 -3.51 10.66 -6.08
CA ILE A 43 -3.69 11.64 -4.99
C ILE A 43 -3.71 13.06 -5.56
N ARG A 44 -2.80 13.41 -6.49
CA ARG A 44 -2.77 14.74 -7.13
C ARG A 44 -4.03 15.02 -7.92
N LYS A 45 -4.57 14.05 -8.66
CA LYS A 45 -5.83 14.19 -9.40
C LYS A 45 -7.03 14.38 -8.48
N MET A 46 -7.07 13.68 -7.35
CA MET A 46 -8.17 13.78 -6.37
C MET A 46 -8.09 15.03 -5.49
N LEU A 47 -6.88 15.48 -5.18
CA LEU A 47 -6.60 16.62 -4.29
C LEU A 47 -5.64 17.61 -4.97
N PRO A 48 -6.11 18.38 -5.96
CA PRO A 48 -5.24 19.26 -6.75
C PRO A 48 -4.53 20.34 -5.94
N ASP A 49 -5.12 20.79 -4.82
CA ASP A 49 -4.57 21.85 -3.96
C ASP A 49 -3.74 21.34 -2.78
N ALA A 50 -3.71 20.03 -2.55
CA ALA A 50 -2.95 19.46 -1.44
C ALA A 50 -1.44 19.67 -1.65
N LYS A 51 -0.74 19.97 -0.55
CA LYS A 51 0.71 20.23 -0.55
C LYS A 51 1.49 19.26 0.31
N LYS A 52 0.88 18.72 1.35
CA LYS A 52 1.55 17.89 2.35
C LYS A 52 0.88 16.53 2.46
N ILE A 53 1.64 15.49 2.16
CA ILE A 53 1.23 14.09 2.35
C ILE A 53 1.86 13.55 3.62
N GLY A 54 1.05 12.95 4.48
CA GLY A 54 1.49 12.24 5.67
C GLY A 54 1.67 10.76 5.44
N ILE A 55 2.72 10.17 6.00
CA ILE A 55 2.89 8.73 6.11
C ILE A 55 3.27 8.39 7.54
N MET A 56 2.50 7.48 8.16
CA MET A 56 2.86 6.82 9.40
C MET A 56 3.49 5.46 9.05
N TYR A 57 4.55 5.08 9.75
CA TYR A 57 5.24 3.82 9.47
C TYR A 57 5.96 3.29 10.70
N THR A 58 6.12 1.98 10.77
CA THR A 58 6.89 1.30 11.81
C THR A 58 8.38 1.31 11.46
N THR A 59 9.19 1.89 12.32
CA THR A 59 10.62 2.11 12.04
C THR A 59 11.44 0.82 11.95
N SER A 60 10.95 -0.28 12.49
CA SER A 60 11.58 -1.61 12.45
C SER A 60 11.09 -2.50 11.29
N GLU A 61 10.06 -2.08 10.55
CA GLU A 61 9.58 -2.83 9.38
C GLU A 61 10.35 -2.45 8.11
N ALA A 62 11.14 -3.38 7.59
CA ALA A 62 12.03 -3.15 6.45
C ALA A 62 11.25 -2.76 5.17
N ASN A 63 10.06 -3.39 4.91
CA ASN A 63 9.16 -3.04 3.83
C ASN A 63 8.72 -1.56 3.90
N SER A 64 8.35 -1.08 5.09
CA SER A 64 7.94 0.30 5.30
C SER A 64 9.09 1.28 5.10
N VAL A 65 10.28 0.95 5.63
CA VAL A 65 11.49 1.77 5.44
C VAL A 65 11.89 1.86 3.97
N SER A 66 11.79 0.77 3.20
CA SER A 66 12.04 0.76 1.76
C SER A 66 11.04 1.65 1.02
N ALA A 67 9.73 1.50 1.29
CA ALA A 67 8.70 2.32 0.67
C ALA A 67 8.86 3.82 0.98
N ILE A 68 9.22 4.19 2.22
CA ILE A 68 9.50 5.58 2.61
C ILE A 68 10.61 6.19 1.77
N LYS A 69 11.70 5.47 1.54
CA LYS A 69 12.81 5.97 0.70
C LYS A 69 12.35 6.25 -0.73
N GLU A 70 11.49 5.40 -1.28
CA GLU A 70 10.94 5.62 -2.62
C GLU A 70 9.98 6.83 -2.64
N TYR A 71 9.09 6.98 -1.65
CA TYR A 71 8.28 8.20 -1.51
C TYR A 71 9.13 9.46 -1.42
N GLU A 72 10.21 9.45 -0.64
CA GLU A 72 11.14 10.60 -0.51
C GLU A 72 11.78 11.00 -1.83
N SER A 73 12.08 10.02 -2.69
CA SER A 73 12.68 10.28 -3.99
C SER A 73 11.70 10.86 -5.01
N LEU A 74 10.40 10.53 -4.91
CA LEU A 74 9.40 10.82 -5.93
C LEU A 74 8.45 11.97 -5.56
N VAL A 75 8.14 12.15 -4.29
CA VAL A 75 7.03 13.00 -3.82
C VAL A 75 7.10 14.44 -4.31
N LYS A 76 8.30 14.99 -4.50
CA LYS A 76 8.53 16.36 -4.98
C LYS A 76 8.14 16.54 -6.45
N ASP A 77 8.33 15.52 -7.28
CA ASP A 77 8.01 15.55 -8.71
C ASP A 77 6.49 15.68 -8.93
N TYR A 78 5.71 15.25 -7.94
CA TYR A 78 4.25 15.40 -7.91
C TYR A 78 3.78 16.64 -7.15
N GLY A 79 4.69 17.53 -6.76
CA GLY A 79 4.39 18.80 -6.08
C GLY A 79 3.98 18.67 -4.63
N PHE A 80 4.39 17.59 -3.94
CA PHE A 80 4.10 17.37 -2.54
C PHE A 80 5.34 17.48 -1.64
N THR A 81 5.08 17.77 -0.38
CA THR A 81 6.05 17.62 0.71
C THR A 81 5.62 16.42 1.56
N LEU A 82 6.55 15.51 1.82
CA LEU A 82 6.32 14.35 2.68
C LEU A 82 6.52 14.72 4.15
N VAL A 83 5.54 14.37 4.99
CA VAL A 83 5.62 14.44 6.46
C VAL A 83 5.60 13.01 6.99
N LYS A 84 6.71 12.55 7.52
CA LYS A 84 6.85 11.19 8.04
C LYS A 84 6.63 11.16 9.56
N LYS A 85 5.96 10.12 10.03
CA LYS A 85 5.80 9.83 11.45
C LYS A 85 6.15 8.37 11.74
N GLY A 86 7.35 8.16 12.28
CA GLY A 86 7.79 6.85 12.74
C GLY A 86 7.10 6.48 14.06
N ILE A 87 6.73 5.21 14.18
CA ILE A 87 6.21 4.58 15.40
C ILE A 87 7.00 3.31 15.70
N SER A 88 6.91 2.82 16.91
CA SER A 88 7.53 1.56 17.32
C SER A 88 6.50 0.47 17.66
N THR A 89 5.33 0.87 18.15
CA THR A 89 4.27 -0.03 18.60
C THR A 89 2.88 0.50 18.28
N THR A 90 1.86 -0.35 18.38
CA THR A 90 0.45 0.06 18.24
C THR A 90 0.02 1.09 19.29
N ALA A 91 0.65 1.11 20.48
CA ALA A 91 0.36 2.09 21.52
C ALA A 91 0.71 3.53 21.09
N ASP A 92 1.67 3.70 20.19
CA ASP A 92 2.11 5.01 19.70
C ASP A 92 1.11 5.62 18.69
N VAL A 93 0.30 4.77 18.01
CA VAL A 93 -0.51 5.15 16.85
C VAL A 93 -1.46 6.30 17.14
N SER A 94 -2.17 6.26 18.27
CA SER A 94 -3.18 7.27 18.58
C SER A 94 -2.58 8.68 18.67
N LEU A 95 -1.47 8.83 19.40
CA LEU A 95 -0.78 10.11 19.55
C LEU A 95 -0.07 10.54 18.27
N ALA A 96 0.55 9.59 17.56
CA ALA A 96 1.20 9.82 16.29
C ALA A 96 0.22 10.29 15.21
N ALA A 97 -1.01 9.75 15.19
CA ALA A 97 -2.07 10.17 14.29
C ALA A 97 -2.51 11.61 14.56
N ASP A 98 -2.72 12.00 15.83
CA ASP A 98 -3.08 13.37 16.18
C ASP A 98 -2.01 14.39 15.75
N ASP A 99 -0.74 14.05 15.98
CA ASP A 99 0.40 14.88 15.56
C ASP A 99 0.48 14.99 14.03
N LEU A 100 0.41 13.87 13.31
CA LEU A 100 0.50 13.83 11.85
C LEU A 100 -0.67 14.60 11.20
N LEU A 101 -1.91 14.33 11.63
CA LEU A 101 -3.13 14.96 11.12
C LEU A 101 -3.21 16.47 11.38
N SER A 102 -2.38 17.00 12.27
CA SER A 102 -2.28 18.45 12.47
C SER A 102 -1.40 19.17 11.44
N LYS A 103 -0.68 18.44 10.60
CA LYS A 103 0.41 18.95 9.75
C LYS A 103 0.21 18.68 8.26
N VAL A 104 -0.77 17.86 7.88
CA VAL A 104 -0.90 17.34 6.52
C VAL A 104 -2.28 17.58 5.91
N ASP A 105 -2.34 17.56 4.59
CA ASP A 105 -3.60 17.71 3.84
C ASP A 105 -4.26 16.35 3.57
N CYS A 106 -3.47 15.28 3.55
CA CYS A 106 -3.95 13.90 3.45
C CYS A 106 -2.91 12.93 4.04
N ILE A 107 -3.35 11.70 4.30
CA ILE A 107 -2.46 10.58 4.65
C ILE A 107 -2.49 9.58 3.50
N THR A 108 -1.35 8.96 3.19
CA THR A 108 -1.27 7.73 2.39
C THR A 108 -0.64 6.63 3.22
N ASN A 109 -1.25 5.45 3.19
CA ASN A 109 -0.78 4.29 3.95
C ASN A 109 0.19 3.45 3.12
N LEU A 110 0.96 2.66 3.84
CA LEU A 110 1.78 1.57 3.34
C LEU A 110 1.14 0.22 3.69
N THR A 111 1.79 -0.86 3.29
CA THR A 111 1.51 -2.23 3.75
C THR A 111 2.24 -2.51 5.07
N ASP A 112 2.19 -1.56 5.99
CA ASP A 112 2.80 -1.62 7.33
C ASP A 112 1.87 -2.38 8.30
N ASN A 113 2.34 -3.48 8.87
CA ASN A 113 1.50 -4.37 9.68
C ASN A 113 0.95 -3.68 10.93
N THR A 114 1.77 -2.87 11.61
CA THR A 114 1.36 -2.16 12.83
C THR A 114 0.34 -1.07 12.52
N VAL A 115 0.59 -0.29 11.46
CA VAL A 115 -0.33 0.79 11.01
C VAL A 115 -1.65 0.21 10.51
N VAL A 116 -1.61 -0.84 9.68
CA VAL A 116 -2.82 -1.49 9.14
C VAL A 116 -3.67 -2.09 10.26
N SER A 117 -3.06 -2.75 11.26
CA SER A 117 -3.79 -3.30 12.41
C SER A 117 -4.50 -2.22 13.25
N SER A 118 -4.01 -0.98 13.18
CA SER A 118 -4.53 0.18 13.91
C SER A 118 -5.31 1.16 13.02
N LEU A 119 -5.54 0.80 11.76
CA LEU A 119 -6.15 1.68 10.77
C LEU A 119 -7.52 2.24 11.19
N PRO A 120 -8.42 1.50 11.86
CA PRO A 120 -9.67 2.06 12.36
C PRO A 120 -9.47 3.30 13.26
N THR A 121 -8.49 3.26 14.15
CA THR A 121 -8.16 4.40 15.03
C THR A 121 -7.69 5.62 14.23
N ILE A 122 -6.89 5.40 13.19
CA ILE A 122 -6.39 6.47 12.30
C ILE A 122 -7.56 7.07 11.52
N LEU A 123 -8.44 6.23 10.96
CA LEU A 123 -9.60 6.65 10.18
C LEU A 123 -10.59 7.46 11.01
N ASP A 124 -10.88 7.05 12.25
CA ASP A 124 -11.77 7.79 13.16
C ASP A 124 -11.26 9.21 13.40
N LYS A 125 -9.95 9.36 13.70
CA LYS A 125 -9.31 10.66 13.91
C LYS A 125 -9.26 11.52 12.64
N ALA A 126 -8.95 10.90 11.50
CA ALA A 126 -8.88 11.57 10.21
C ALA A 126 -10.26 12.07 9.76
N ASN A 127 -11.30 11.24 9.92
CA ASN A 127 -12.69 11.59 9.61
C ASN A 127 -13.20 12.76 10.48
N ALA A 128 -12.86 12.79 11.77
CA ALA A 128 -13.21 13.88 12.66
C ALA A 128 -12.62 15.22 12.21
N LYS A 129 -11.46 15.19 11.55
CA LYS A 129 -10.77 16.37 10.99
C LYS A 129 -11.05 16.60 9.50
N LYS A 130 -11.84 15.73 8.86
CA LYS A 130 -12.10 15.72 7.40
C LYS A 130 -10.82 15.63 6.56
N ILE A 131 -9.81 14.94 7.05
CA ILE A 131 -8.56 14.68 6.31
C ILE A 131 -8.68 13.33 5.62
N PRO A 132 -8.56 13.26 4.27
CA PRO A 132 -8.64 12.01 3.54
C PRO A 132 -7.43 11.10 3.84
N VAL A 133 -7.72 9.81 3.97
CA VAL A 133 -6.72 8.75 4.08
C VAL A 133 -6.79 7.90 2.83
N PHE A 134 -5.67 7.77 2.12
CA PHE A 134 -5.52 6.86 0.99
C PHE A 134 -4.94 5.54 1.46
N GLY A 135 -5.48 4.45 0.97
CA GLY A 135 -4.97 3.11 1.23
C GLY A 135 -3.84 2.73 0.28
N SER A 136 -3.27 1.56 0.49
CA SER A 136 -2.27 0.92 -0.38
C SER A 136 -2.78 -0.37 -1.02
N GLU A 137 -3.99 -0.82 -0.64
CA GLU A 137 -4.61 -2.04 -1.13
C GLU A 137 -6.15 -2.01 -0.91
N ILE A 138 -6.85 -2.98 -1.49
CA ILE A 138 -8.31 -3.01 -1.59
C ILE A 138 -9.03 -3.06 -0.23
N GLU A 139 -8.52 -3.84 0.74
CA GLU A 139 -9.19 -4.00 2.05
C GLU A 139 -9.15 -2.70 2.86
N GLN A 140 -8.07 -1.92 2.76
CA GLN A 140 -8.02 -0.60 3.39
C GLN A 140 -9.07 0.36 2.81
N VAL A 141 -9.35 0.28 1.51
CA VAL A 141 -10.41 1.09 0.88
C VAL A 141 -11.79 0.64 1.33
N LYS A 142 -12.04 -0.66 1.47
CA LYS A 142 -13.30 -1.20 1.99
C LYS A 142 -13.62 -0.72 3.40
N ILE A 143 -12.61 -0.66 4.28
CA ILE A 143 -12.81 -0.29 5.68
C ILE A 143 -12.77 1.22 5.94
N GLY A 144 -12.58 2.07 4.90
CA GLY A 144 -12.75 3.50 5.04
C GLY A 144 -11.64 4.40 4.52
N CYS A 145 -10.60 3.88 3.87
CA CYS A 145 -9.73 4.73 3.07
C CYS A 145 -10.48 5.25 1.85
N LEU A 146 -10.13 6.47 1.41
CA LEU A 146 -10.80 7.15 0.30
C LEU A 146 -10.61 6.42 -1.02
N ALA A 147 -9.36 6.08 -1.34
CA ALA A 147 -8.99 5.39 -2.57
C ALA A 147 -7.60 4.78 -2.44
N ALA A 148 -7.22 3.92 -3.37
CA ALA A 148 -5.88 3.38 -3.53
C ALA A 148 -5.60 3.07 -5.01
N GLU A 149 -4.39 3.34 -5.47
CA GLU A 149 -3.75 2.55 -6.51
C GLU A 149 -3.12 1.35 -5.80
N GLY A 150 -3.82 0.25 -5.80
CA GLY A 150 -3.57 -0.84 -4.89
C GLY A 150 -3.25 -2.16 -5.57
N LEU A 151 -2.83 -3.09 -4.76
CA LEU A 151 -2.53 -4.45 -5.16
C LEU A 151 -3.73 -5.35 -4.87
N ASP A 152 -3.96 -6.29 -5.76
CA ASP A 152 -4.87 -7.42 -5.54
C ASP A 152 -4.06 -8.61 -5.01
N TYR A 153 -4.15 -8.86 -3.72
CA TYR A 153 -3.42 -9.97 -3.08
C TYR A 153 -3.95 -11.35 -3.46
N ILE A 154 -5.19 -11.47 -3.95
CA ILE A 154 -5.71 -12.73 -4.50
C ILE A 154 -4.98 -13.03 -5.81
N ALA A 155 -4.91 -12.05 -6.71
CA ALA A 155 -4.18 -12.19 -7.96
C ALA A 155 -2.68 -12.44 -7.74
N LEU A 156 -2.07 -11.78 -6.73
CA LEU A 156 -0.67 -12.03 -6.36
C LEU A 156 -0.46 -13.47 -5.86
N GLY A 157 -1.35 -13.97 -5.02
CA GLY A 157 -1.33 -15.34 -4.54
C GLY A 157 -1.48 -16.36 -5.67
N GLU A 158 -2.38 -16.14 -6.64
CA GLU A 158 -2.52 -16.96 -7.83
C GLU A 158 -1.24 -16.97 -8.69
N GLN A 159 -0.60 -15.80 -8.84
CA GLN A 159 0.66 -15.68 -9.58
C GLN A 159 1.76 -16.50 -8.90
N THR A 160 1.90 -16.35 -7.57
CA THR A 160 2.86 -17.14 -6.77
C THR A 160 2.58 -18.64 -6.91
N GLY A 161 1.30 -19.04 -6.83
CA GLY A 161 0.89 -20.44 -7.03
C GLY A 161 1.25 -21.00 -8.40
N LYS A 162 1.14 -20.19 -9.46
CA LYS A 162 1.58 -20.59 -10.82
C LYS A 162 3.09 -20.79 -10.89
N MET A 163 3.88 -19.90 -10.25
CA MET A 163 5.34 -20.07 -10.16
C MET A 163 5.71 -21.37 -9.43
N ALA A 164 5.08 -21.60 -8.28
CA ALA A 164 5.29 -22.83 -7.52
C ALA A 164 4.93 -24.09 -8.33
N ALA A 165 3.83 -24.06 -9.08
CA ALA A 165 3.41 -25.18 -9.93
C ALA A 165 4.41 -25.49 -11.04
N GLN A 166 5.03 -24.47 -11.66
CA GLN A 166 6.08 -24.67 -12.67
C GLN A 166 7.31 -25.39 -12.09
N VAL A 167 7.71 -25.00 -10.86
CA VAL A 167 8.83 -25.65 -10.18
C VAL A 167 8.49 -27.09 -9.79
N LEU A 168 7.30 -27.32 -9.23
CA LEU A 168 6.86 -28.67 -8.83
C LEU A 168 6.73 -29.65 -9.99
N LYS A 169 6.34 -29.16 -11.17
CA LYS A 169 6.27 -29.96 -12.41
C LYS A 169 7.63 -30.18 -13.09
N GLY A 170 8.68 -29.51 -12.60
CA GLY A 170 10.00 -29.55 -13.23
C GLY A 170 10.10 -28.76 -14.54
N GLU A 171 9.14 -27.89 -14.82
CA GLU A 171 9.13 -27.02 -16.00
C GLU A 171 10.17 -25.89 -15.89
N LYS A 172 10.45 -25.45 -14.67
CA LYS A 172 11.46 -24.44 -14.34
C LYS A 172 12.16 -24.78 -13.04
N LYS A 173 13.37 -24.25 -12.84
CA LYS A 173 14.05 -24.28 -11.55
C LYS A 173 13.91 -22.92 -10.86
N ALA A 174 13.74 -22.91 -9.54
CA ALA A 174 13.59 -21.67 -8.79
C ALA A 174 14.82 -20.75 -8.95
N GLU A 175 16.01 -21.31 -9.01
CA GLU A 175 17.28 -20.60 -9.22
C GLU A 175 17.41 -19.90 -10.60
N GLU A 176 16.54 -20.27 -11.56
CA GLU A 176 16.52 -19.72 -12.92
C GLU A 176 15.33 -18.74 -13.13
N MET A 177 14.56 -18.46 -12.08
CA MET A 177 13.38 -17.61 -12.14
C MET A 177 13.62 -16.30 -11.41
N ASN A 178 13.54 -15.19 -12.10
CA ASN A 178 13.47 -13.87 -11.46
C ASN A 178 12.18 -13.78 -10.64
N TYR A 179 12.19 -12.95 -9.60
CA TYR A 179 10.93 -12.64 -8.91
C TYR A 179 10.00 -11.83 -9.83
N GLU A 180 8.71 -11.93 -9.57
CA GLU A 180 7.70 -11.24 -10.35
C GLU A 180 6.96 -10.21 -9.48
N THR A 181 6.50 -9.11 -10.09
CA THR A 181 5.62 -8.12 -9.49
C THR A 181 4.25 -8.16 -10.16
N ILE A 182 3.22 -7.61 -9.51
CA ILE A 182 1.93 -7.38 -10.18
C ILE A 182 2.16 -6.33 -11.28
N LYS A 183 1.79 -6.69 -12.51
CA LYS A 183 2.05 -5.86 -13.70
C LYS A 183 1.16 -4.61 -13.80
N LYS A 184 -0.01 -4.62 -13.16
CA LYS A 184 -0.94 -3.48 -13.17
C LYS A 184 -1.55 -3.31 -11.79
N PRO A 185 -1.29 -2.19 -11.12
CA PRO A 185 -2.09 -1.78 -9.97
C PRO A 185 -3.53 -1.52 -10.41
N GLY A 186 -4.45 -1.63 -9.49
CA GLY A 186 -5.84 -1.31 -9.73
C GLY A 186 -6.23 -0.05 -8.97
N PHE A 187 -7.03 0.81 -9.60
CA PHE A 187 -7.66 1.91 -8.90
C PHE A 187 -8.92 1.43 -8.18
N TYR A 188 -8.95 1.62 -6.86
CA TYR A 188 -10.06 1.30 -5.97
C TYR A 188 -10.52 2.57 -5.28
N VAL A 189 -11.85 2.77 -5.12
CA VAL A 189 -12.38 3.98 -4.50
C VAL A 189 -13.60 3.68 -3.64
N ASN A 190 -13.67 4.33 -2.47
CA ASN A 190 -14.84 4.32 -1.61
C ASN A 190 -15.65 5.60 -1.82
N LYS A 191 -16.76 5.48 -2.56
CA LYS A 191 -17.65 6.60 -2.88
C LYS A 191 -18.35 7.15 -1.64
N LYS A 192 -18.61 6.29 -0.64
CA LYS A 192 -19.20 6.73 0.63
C LYS A 192 -18.25 7.63 1.38
N VAL A 193 -16.96 7.28 1.43
CA VAL A 193 -15.92 8.13 2.04
C VAL A 193 -15.76 9.43 1.27
N ALA A 194 -15.70 9.37 -0.07
CA ALA A 194 -15.64 10.56 -0.92
C ALA A 194 -16.80 11.53 -0.64
N SER A 195 -18.02 11.00 -0.58
CA SER A 195 -19.22 11.78 -0.23
C SER A 195 -19.15 12.39 1.16
N ASN A 196 -18.71 11.64 2.17
CA ASN A 196 -18.60 12.11 3.56
C ASN A 196 -17.58 13.24 3.70
N LEU A 197 -16.50 13.21 2.89
CA LEU A 197 -15.45 14.22 2.88
C LEU A 197 -15.76 15.40 1.93
N GLY A 198 -16.78 15.29 1.08
CA GLY A 198 -17.11 16.28 0.05
C GLY A 198 -16.08 16.32 -1.09
N ILE A 199 -15.38 15.21 -1.33
CA ILE A 199 -14.36 15.08 -2.38
C ILE A 199 -15.02 14.51 -3.63
N LYS A 200 -14.88 15.23 -4.75
CA LYS A 200 -15.33 14.73 -6.06
C LYS A 200 -14.26 13.80 -6.64
N VAL A 201 -14.65 12.56 -6.92
CA VAL A 201 -13.79 11.64 -7.67
C VAL A 201 -13.79 12.09 -9.15
N PRO A 202 -12.62 12.36 -9.76
CA PRO A 202 -12.55 12.72 -11.17
C PRO A 202 -13.16 11.64 -12.08
N ASP A 203 -13.86 12.05 -13.13
CA ASP A 203 -14.55 11.14 -14.05
C ASP A 203 -13.59 10.13 -14.71
N GLU A 204 -12.38 10.55 -14.99
CA GLU A 204 -11.31 9.68 -15.53
C GLU A 204 -10.99 8.53 -14.57
N LEU A 205 -10.77 8.85 -13.28
CA LEU A 205 -10.50 7.85 -12.26
C LEU A 205 -11.72 6.96 -12.01
N SER A 206 -12.91 7.55 -11.96
CA SER A 206 -14.15 6.76 -11.80
C SER A 206 -14.33 5.72 -12.90
N LYS A 207 -13.98 6.04 -14.14
CA LYS A 207 -14.09 5.14 -15.27
C LYS A 207 -13.02 4.06 -15.30
N SER A 208 -11.84 4.32 -14.73
CA SER A 208 -10.73 3.37 -14.65
C SER A 208 -10.79 2.48 -13.41
N ALA A 209 -11.73 2.74 -12.49
CA ALA A 209 -11.83 1.98 -11.25
C ALA A 209 -12.08 0.48 -11.53
N VAL A 210 -11.23 -0.36 -10.95
CA VAL A 210 -11.41 -1.81 -10.95
C VAL A 210 -12.61 -2.17 -10.07
N GLU A 211 -12.72 -1.50 -8.92
CA GLU A 211 -13.86 -1.66 -8.02
C GLU A 211 -14.17 -0.35 -7.28
N SER A 212 -15.45 -0.14 -6.99
CA SER A 212 -15.95 1.01 -6.22
C SER A 212 -16.85 0.52 -5.11
N PHE A 213 -16.71 1.12 -3.92
CA PHE A 213 -17.49 0.75 -2.73
C PHE A 213 -18.43 1.89 -2.38
N ASP A 214 -19.71 1.55 -2.18
CA ASP A 214 -20.77 2.51 -1.79
C ASP A 214 -21.02 2.51 -0.27
N GLU A 215 -20.31 1.69 0.48
CA GLU A 215 -20.38 1.54 1.93
C GLU A 215 -18.99 1.38 2.56
N ILE A 216 -18.93 1.58 3.87
CA ILE A 216 -17.73 1.33 4.66
C ILE A 216 -17.98 0.02 5.42
N THR A 217 -17.18 -0.99 5.11
CA THR A 217 -17.28 -2.29 5.78
C THR A 217 -16.65 -2.18 7.18
N ALA A 218 -17.38 -2.58 8.23
CA ALA A 218 -16.79 -2.65 9.55
C ALA A 218 -15.60 -3.62 9.55
N SER A 219 -14.45 -3.18 10.06
CA SER A 219 -13.31 -4.07 10.24
C SER A 219 -13.74 -5.27 11.08
N LYS A 220 -13.55 -6.49 10.59
CA LYS A 220 -13.77 -7.68 11.41
C LYS A 220 -12.85 -7.59 12.62
N LYS A 221 -13.40 -7.44 13.83
CA LYS A 221 -12.64 -7.69 15.03
C LYS A 221 -12.20 -9.15 14.96
N THR A 222 -10.90 -9.37 14.82
CA THR A 222 -10.34 -10.69 15.12
C THR A 222 -10.42 -10.86 16.63
N ASP A 223 -11.49 -11.49 17.08
CA ASP A 223 -11.54 -12.01 18.44
C ASP A 223 -10.40 -13.02 18.59
N LYS A 224 -9.41 -12.63 19.37
CA LYS A 224 -8.35 -13.51 19.88
C LYS A 224 -8.77 -14.05 21.23
#